data_e553654ec9933538d770e0f5f3c31220
#
_entry.id   e553654ec9933538d770e0f5f3c31220
#
_cell.length_a   1.000
_cell.length_b   1.000
_cell.length_c   1.000
_cell.angle_alpha   90.00
_cell.angle_beta   90.00
_cell.angle_gamma   90.00
#
_symmetry.space_group_name_H-M   'P 1'
#
loop_
_entity.id
_entity.type
_entity.pdbx_description
1 polymer ?
#
loop_
_entity_poly.entity_id
_entity_poly.type
_entity_poly.pdbx_seq_one_letter_code
_entity_poly.pdbx_strand_id
1 'polypeptide(L)'
;MKVEKSMGKIKERFLQCKKNQGGFTLVEMIVVLVIIAILASLMLGALNGYIDKAKEKEVLADCRSVVLAANTVGSEVYSGKTAYRPRTQVQELSGVKQNPDVGSDTGCVVEYDSQCNVIGVACWTGDITAQYLAPNTAYNSSCLLYTS
;
A
#
# COMPACT_ATOMS: atom_id res chain seq x y z
N MET A 1 57.14 9.28 27.25
CA MET A 1 56.87 8.45 28.44
C MET A 1 55.45 8.58 29.04
N LYS A 2 54.57 9.45 28.54
CA LYS A 2 53.15 9.57 29.01
C LYS A 2 52.14 8.77 28.18
N VAL A 3 52.43 8.41 26.93
CA VAL A 3 51.52 7.78 25.99
C VAL A 3 51.38 6.25 26.25
N GLU A 4 52.45 5.58 26.64
CA GLU A 4 52.40 4.14 26.92
C GLU A 4 51.57 3.78 28.15
N LYS A 5 51.57 4.67 29.17
CA LYS A 5 50.79 4.47 30.40
C LYS A 5 49.26 4.63 30.16
N SER A 6 48.88 5.40 29.15
CA SER A 6 47.48 5.62 28.73
C SER A 6 46.95 4.43 27.95
N MET A 7 47.73 3.82 27.06
CA MET A 7 47.34 2.64 26.27
C MET A 7 47.15 1.37 27.15
N GLY A 8 47.95 1.24 28.21
CA GLY A 8 47.77 0.12 29.18
C GLY A 8 46.39 0.16 29.88
N LYS A 9 45.96 1.36 30.31
CA LYS A 9 44.65 1.50 30.98
C LYS A 9 43.46 1.28 30.05
N ILE A 10 43.58 1.58 28.78
CA ILE A 10 42.55 1.30 27.79
C ILE A 10 42.43 -0.21 27.54
N LYS A 11 43.57 -0.88 27.43
CA LYS A 11 43.62 -2.33 27.22
C LYS A 11 43.03 -3.13 28.42
N GLU A 12 43.28 -2.68 29.64
CA GLU A 12 42.69 -3.29 30.85
C GLU A 12 41.19 -3.06 30.94
N ARG A 13 40.68 -1.88 30.55
CA ARG A 13 39.24 -1.63 30.50
C ARG A 13 38.52 -2.45 29.43
N PHE A 14 39.15 -2.68 28.28
CA PHE A 14 38.63 -3.57 27.25
C PHE A 14 38.61 -5.05 27.71
N LEU A 15 39.61 -5.49 28.44
CA LEU A 15 39.64 -6.84 28.98
C LEU A 15 38.65 -7.06 30.12
N GLN A 16 38.39 -6.02 30.94
CA GLN A 16 37.35 -6.09 31.97
C GLN A 16 35.93 -6.10 31.41
N CYS A 17 35.65 -5.37 30.31
CA CYS A 17 34.37 -5.47 29.61
C CYS A 17 34.08 -6.86 29.04
N LYS A 18 35.13 -7.61 28.65
CA LYS A 18 34.98 -8.96 28.10
C LYS A 18 34.68 -10.01 29.16
N LYS A 19 34.96 -9.73 30.46
CA LYS A 19 34.81 -10.67 31.58
C LYS A 19 33.37 -10.72 32.14
N ASN A 20 32.52 -9.77 31.77
CA ASN A 20 31.11 -9.65 32.21
C ASN A 20 30.10 -10.02 31.12
N GLN A 21 30.47 -10.83 30.16
CA GLN A 21 29.51 -11.41 29.21
C GLN A 21 28.89 -12.64 29.85
N GLY A 22 27.91 -12.44 30.73
CA GLY A 22 26.96 -13.48 31.08
C GLY A 22 26.18 -13.83 29.81
N GLY A 23 26.58 -14.92 29.15
CA GLY A 23 25.83 -15.44 27.99
C GLY A 23 24.48 -15.96 28.48
N PHE A 24 23.46 -15.80 27.68
CA PHE A 24 22.14 -16.39 27.93
C PHE A 24 22.26 -17.90 28.04
N THR A 25 21.53 -18.47 28.95
CA THR A 25 21.47 -19.93 29.10
C THR A 25 20.61 -20.50 27.94
N LEU A 26 20.92 -21.75 27.54
CA LEU A 26 20.16 -22.45 26.53
C LEU A 26 18.66 -22.55 26.92
N VAL A 27 18.37 -22.70 28.19
CA VAL A 27 17.02 -22.78 28.75
C VAL A 27 16.28 -21.45 28.61
N GLU A 28 16.94 -20.33 28.89
CA GLU A 28 16.34 -18.98 28.68
C GLU A 28 15.92 -18.75 27.22
N MET A 29 16.75 -19.18 26.27
CA MET A 29 16.42 -19.05 24.84
C MET A 29 15.22 -19.93 24.46
N ILE A 30 15.15 -21.17 24.96
CA ILE A 30 14.01 -22.05 24.68
C ILE A 30 12.73 -21.49 25.26
N VAL A 31 12.73 -20.97 26.48
CA VAL A 31 11.54 -20.38 27.11
C VAL A 31 11.05 -19.17 26.33
N VAL A 32 11.94 -18.28 25.89
CA VAL A 32 11.58 -17.11 25.07
C VAL A 32 10.97 -17.54 23.73
N LEU A 33 11.55 -18.54 23.07
CA LEU A 33 11.01 -19.05 21.81
C LEU A 33 9.61 -19.65 21.98
N VAL A 34 9.36 -20.38 23.07
CA VAL A 34 8.02 -20.93 23.37
C VAL A 34 7.01 -19.81 23.59
N ILE A 35 7.36 -18.78 24.36
CA ILE A 35 6.46 -17.63 24.59
C ILE A 35 6.15 -16.92 23.27
N ILE A 36 7.15 -16.65 22.43
CA ILE A 36 6.95 -16.00 21.13
C ILE A 36 6.07 -16.88 20.24
N ALA A 37 6.26 -18.20 20.22
CA ALA A 37 5.46 -19.11 19.42
C ALA A 37 3.96 -19.08 19.83
N ILE A 38 3.68 -19.04 21.13
CA ILE A 38 2.30 -18.92 21.64
C ILE A 38 1.69 -17.57 21.23
N LEU A 39 2.41 -16.46 21.44
CA LEU A 39 1.92 -15.13 21.07
C LEU A 39 1.69 -15.01 19.56
N ALA A 40 2.61 -15.52 18.74
CA ALA A 40 2.49 -15.53 17.29
C ALA A 40 1.26 -16.31 16.82
N SER A 41 0.97 -17.47 17.42
CA SER A 41 -0.19 -18.28 17.06
C SER A 41 -1.53 -17.56 17.30
N LEU A 42 -1.63 -16.77 18.36
CA LEU A 42 -2.82 -15.96 18.67
C LEU A 42 -2.99 -14.78 17.71
N MET A 43 -1.88 -14.18 17.24
CA MET A 43 -1.90 -13.05 16.31
C MET A 43 -2.31 -13.45 14.90
N LEU A 44 -1.93 -14.64 14.43
CA LEU A 44 -2.21 -15.07 13.05
C LEU A 44 -3.71 -15.09 12.71
N GLY A 45 -4.57 -15.46 13.64
CA GLY A 45 -6.02 -15.46 13.44
C GLY A 45 -6.61 -14.05 13.25
N ALA A 46 -6.07 -13.05 13.92
CA ALA A 46 -6.53 -11.67 13.84
C ALA A 46 -6.02 -10.94 12.59
N LEU A 47 -4.85 -11.34 12.07
CA LEU A 47 -4.19 -10.67 10.94
C LEU A 47 -4.93 -10.86 9.61
N ASN A 48 -5.54 -12.01 9.36
CA ASN A 48 -6.22 -12.28 8.10
C ASN A 48 -7.36 -11.29 7.84
N GLY A 49 -8.23 -11.03 8.81
CA GLY A 49 -9.30 -10.04 8.68
C GLY A 49 -8.80 -8.58 8.60
N TYR A 50 -7.59 -8.29 9.08
CA TYR A 50 -6.97 -6.97 8.96
C TYR A 50 -6.42 -6.73 7.56
N ILE A 51 -5.82 -7.77 6.96
CA ILE A 51 -5.26 -7.73 5.61
C ILE A 51 -6.38 -7.49 4.59
N ASP A 52 -7.51 -8.18 4.71
CA ASP A 52 -8.64 -8.01 3.80
C ASP A 52 -9.20 -6.59 3.87
N LYS A 53 -9.42 -6.06 5.07
CA LYS A 53 -9.85 -4.67 5.26
C LYS A 53 -8.82 -3.64 4.77
N ALA A 54 -7.53 -3.95 4.84
CA ALA A 54 -6.48 -3.07 4.32
C ALA A 54 -6.54 -3.02 2.79
N LYS A 55 -6.71 -4.16 2.12
CA LYS A 55 -6.87 -4.26 0.67
C LYS A 55 -8.13 -3.52 0.18
N GLU A 56 -9.26 -3.66 0.88
CA GLU A 56 -10.48 -2.91 0.56
C GLU A 56 -10.25 -1.39 0.56
N LYS A 57 -9.56 -0.90 1.58
CA LYS A 57 -9.24 0.53 1.70
C LYS A 57 -8.25 0.99 0.64
N GLU A 58 -7.30 0.16 0.27
CA GLU A 58 -6.34 0.43 -0.79
C GLU A 58 -7.04 0.58 -2.14
N VAL A 59 -7.86 -0.37 -2.55
CA VAL A 59 -8.63 -0.31 -3.80
C VAL A 59 -9.55 0.90 -3.83
N LEU A 60 -10.16 1.26 -2.69
CA LEU A 60 -10.99 2.47 -2.58
C LEU A 60 -10.17 3.75 -2.74
N ALA A 61 -8.97 3.82 -2.15
CA ALA A 61 -8.08 4.97 -2.29
C ALA A 61 -7.59 5.12 -3.73
N ASP A 62 -7.24 4.01 -4.38
CA ASP A 62 -6.84 3.97 -5.79
C ASP A 62 -7.97 4.46 -6.70
N CYS A 63 -9.18 3.95 -6.48
CA CYS A 63 -10.35 4.39 -7.24
C CYS A 63 -10.59 5.90 -7.11
N ARG A 64 -10.46 6.47 -5.91
CA ARG A 64 -10.59 7.91 -5.69
C ARG A 64 -9.50 8.72 -6.41
N SER A 65 -8.25 8.28 -6.34
CA SER A 65 -7.14 8.95 -7.02
C SER A 65 -7.31 8.92 -8.54
N VAL A 66 -7.79 7.81 -9.08
CA VAL A 66 -8.10 7.66 -10.50
C VAL A 66 -9.25 8.55 -10.93
N VAL A 67 -10.33 8.67 -10.15
CA VAL A 67 -11.45 9.59 -10.43
C VAL A 67 -10.97 11.05 -10.51
N LEU A 68 -10.13 11.47 -9.57
CA LEU A 68 -9.57 12.84 -9.57
C LEU A 68 -8.70 13.09 -10.79
N ALA A 69 -7.78 12.17 -11.08
CA ALA A 69 -6.91 12.24 -12.25
C ALA A 69 -7.70 12.23 -13.57
N ALA A 70 -8.70 11.36 -13.66
CA ALA A 70 -9.55 11.25 -14.83
C ALA A 70 -10.35 12.53 -15.11
N ASN A 71 -10.92 13.15 -14.07
CA ASN A 71 -11.61 14.44 -14.21
C ASN A 71 -10.67 15.55 -14.66
N THR A 72 -9.44 15.58 -14.15
CA THR A 72 -8.42 16.55 -14.58
C THR A 72 -8.09 16.37 -16.06
N VAL A 73 -7.76 15.13 -16.46
CA VAL A 73 -7.44 14.80 -17.86
C VAL A 73 -8.63 15.07 -18.79
N GLY A 74 -9.84 14.70 -18.39
CA GLY A 74 -11.06 14.98 -19.16
C GLY A 74 -11.25 16.48 -19.43
N SER A 75 -11.04 17.31 -18.42
CA SER A 75 -11.12 18.78 -18.55
C SER A 75 -10.03 19.35 -19.47
N GLU A 76 -8.81 18.81 -19.44
CA GLU A 76 -7.71 19.21 -20.32
C GLU A 76 -7.98 18.83 -21.77
N VAL A 77 -8.48 17.63 -22.02
CA VAL A 77 -8.86 17.17 -23.35
C VAL A 77 -10.03 18.02 -23.92
N TYR A 78 -11.05 18.27 -23.11
CA TYR A 78 -12.18 19.12 -23.51
C TYR A 78 -11.75 20.54 -23.86
N SER A 79 -10.78 21.09 -23.13
CA SER A 79 -10.25 22.45 -23.42
C SER A 79 -9.25 22.47 -24.58
N GLY A 80 -8.98 21.37 -25.24
CA GLY A 80 -8.05 21.26 -26.37
C GLY A 80 -6.57 21.45 -26.01
N LYS A 81 -6.22 21.43 -24.75
CA LYS A 81 -4.84 21.60 -24.26
C LYS A 81 -3.97 20.37 -24.49
N THR A 82 -4.57 19.20 -24.57
CA THR A 82 -3.86 17.91 -24.63
C THR A 82 -4.39 17.05 -25.75
N ALA A 83 -3.49 16.36 -26.48
CA ALA A 83 -3.90 15.32 -27.43
C ALA A 83 -4.50 14.13 -26.65
N TYR A 84 -5.55 13.52 -27.20
CA TYR A 84 -6.27 12.41 -26.58
C TYR A 84 -5.34 11.22 -26.24
N ARG A 85 -4.85 11.17 -25.01
CA ARG A 85 -4.16 10.01 -24.41
C ARG A 85 -4.61 9.79 -22.98
N PRO A 86 -5.92 9.63 -22.71
CA PRO A 86 -6.43 9.67 -21.34
C PRO A 86 -5.82 8.63 -20.42
N ARG A 87 -5.54 7.41 -20.91
CA ARG A 87 -5.03 6.31 -20.06
C ARG A 87 -3.64 6.58 -19.48
N THR A 88 -2.68 7.01 -20.30
CA THR A 88 -1.30 7.26 -19.85
C THR A 88 -1.24 8.45 -18.91
N GLN A 89 -1.99 9.51 -19.17
CA GLN A 89 -2.05 10.70 -18.33
C GLN A 89 -2.73 10.41 -16.98
N VAL A 90 -3.83 9.67 -17.00
CA VAL A 90 -4.50 9.24 -15.76
C VAL A 90 -3.59 8.37 -14.92
N GLN A 91 -2.82 7.46 -15.53
CA GLN A 91 -1.85 6.65 -14.83
C GLN A 91 -0.70 7.48 -14.25
N GLU A 92 -0.19 8.46 -14.98
CA GLU A 92 0.85 9.38 -14.47
C GLU A 92 0.38 10.21 -13.28
N LEU A 93 -0.83 10.77 -13.35
CA LEU A 93 -1.38 11.62 -12.31
C LEU A 93 -1.86 10.85 -11.08
N SER A 94 -2.48 9.68 -11.27
CA SER A 94 -2.99 8.86 -10.17
C SER A 94 -1.94 7.99 -9.52
N GLY A 95 -0.86 7.65 -10.24
CA GLY A 95 0.09 6.61 -9.86
C GLY A 95 -0.44 5.18 -9.96
N VAL A 96 -1.71 5.01 -10.37
CA VAL A 96 -2.39 3.72 -10.44
C VAL A 96 -2.38 3.19 -11.86
N LYS A 97 -2.02 1.92 -12.03
CA LYS A 97 -1.94 1.28 -13.35
C LYS A 97 -3.33 1.19 -13.99
N GLN A 98 -3.47 1.79 -15.16
CA GLN A 98 -4.66 1.67 -16.00
C GLN A 98 -4.56 0.37 -16.82
N ASN A 99 -5.33 -0.63 -16.46
CA ASN A 99 -5.31 -1.91 -17.16
C ASN A 99 -6.71 -2.22 -17.70
N PRO A 100 -6.90 -2.23 -19.03
CA PRO A 100 -8.18 -2.58 -19.65
C PRO A 100 -8.43 -4.08 -19.73
N ASP A 101 -7.42 -4.90 -19.46
CA ASP A 101 -7.55 -6.36 -19.63
C ASP A 101 -8.27 -6.96 -18.41
N VAL A 102 -9.48 -7.42 -18.65
CA VAL A 102 -10.25 -8.22 -17.70
C VAL A 102 -9.50 -9.54 -17.47
N GLY A 103 -8.97 -9.72 -16.25
CA GLY A 103 -8.20 -10.91 -15.87
C GLY A 103 -6.80 -10.63 -15.32
N SER A 104 -6.37 -9.36 -15.25
CA SER A 104 -5.19 -9.01 -14.45
C SER A 104 -5.59 -8.88 -12.98
N ASP A 105 -4.68 -9.29 -12.07
CA ASP A 105 -4.93 -9.28 -10.62
C ASP A 105 -5.20 -7.89 -10.06
N THR A 106 -4.72 -6.83 -10.74
CA THR A 106 -4.91 -5.44 -10.30
C THR A 106 -5.07 -4.51 -11.50
N GLY A 107 -5.91 -3.51 -11.38
CA GLY A 107 -6.05 -2.48 -12.40
C GLY A 107 -7.22 -1.53 -12.16
N CYS A 108 -7.28 -0.51 -13.01
CA CYS A 108 -8.40 0.43 -13.06
C CYS A 108 -8.82 0.67 -14.51
N VAL A 109 -10.11 0.89 -14.71
CA VAL A 109 -10.69 1.31 -15.99
C VAL A 109 -11.52 2.57 -15.77
N VAL A 110 -11.39 3.52 -16.70
CA VAL A 110 -12.15 4.77 -16.70
C VAL A 110 -13.00 4.84 -17.95
N GLU A 111 -14.26 5.19 -17.79
CA GLU A 111 -15.20 5.46 -18.86
C GLU A 111 -15.51 6.96 -18.92
N TYR A 112 -15.52 7.51 -20.15
CA TYR A 112 -15.84 8.90 -20.45
C TYR A 112 -17.04 8.99 -21.37
N ASP A 113 -17.81 10.07 -21.24
CA ASP A 113 -18.83 10.45 -22.20
C ASP A 113 -18.23 11.13 -23.45
N SER A 114 -19.10 11.50 -24.41
CA SER A 114 -18.70 12.21 -25.62
C SER A 114 -18.17 13.64 -25.36
N GLN A 115 -18.33 14.17 -24.16
CA GLN A 115 -17.87 15.49 -23.72
C GLN A 115 -16.62 15.37 -22.80
N CYS A 116 -15.99 14.21 -22.73
CA CYS A 116 -14.84 13.92 -21.89
C CYS A 116 -15.11 14.01 -20.38
N ASN A 117 -16.37 13.93 -19.93
CA ASN A 117 -16.68 13.81 -18.51
C ASN A 117 -16.56 12.34 -18.08
N VAL A 118 -16.06 12.12 -16.87
CA VAL A 118 -15.98 10.78 -16.29
C VAL A 118 -17.38 10.30 -15.93
N ILE A 119 -17.83 9.21 -16.54
CA ILE A 119 -19.11 8.56 -16.23
C ILE A 119 -18.95 7.37 -15.29
N GLY A 120 -17.80 6.70 -15.32
CA GLY A 120 -17.53 5.57 -14.46
C GLY A 120 -16.04 5.31 -14.26
N VAL A 121 -15.68 4.79 -13.10
CA VAL A 121 -14.36 4.25 -12.78
C VAL A 121 -14.55 2.95 -12.04
N ALA A 122 -13.86 1.90 -12.45
CA ALA A 122 -13.80 0.64 -11.74
C ALA A 122 -12.33 0.29 -11.47
N CYS A 123 -12.01 -0.03 -10.22
CA CYS A 123 -10.69 -0.49 -9.79
C CYS A 123 -10.82 -1.81 -9.06
N TRP A 124 -9.86 -2.71 -9.26
CA TRP A 124 -9.87 -4.04 -8.62
C TRP A 124 -8.48 -4.49 -8.18
N THR A 125 -8.45 -5.31 -7.16
CA THR A 125 -7.27 -6.04 -6.68
C THR A 125 -7.72 -7.42 -6.21
N GLY A 126 -7.37 -8.46 -6.97
CA GLY A 126 -7.91 -9.81 -6.78
C GLY A 126 -9.42 -9.80 -6.94
N ASP A 127 -10.14 -10.30 -5.94
CA ASP A 127 -11.61 -10.40 -5.92
C ASP A 127 -12.30 -9.12 -5.44
N ILE A 128 -11.53 -8.12 -4.99
CA ILE A 128 -12.09 -6.87 -4.44
C ILE A 128 -12.20 -5.83 -5.55
N THR A 129 -13.39 -5.27 -5.74
CA THR A 129 -13.67 -4.25 -6.73
C THR A 129 -14.31 -3.02 -6.08
N ALA A 130 -13.80 -1.83 -6.41
CA ALA A 130 -14.40 -0.55 -6.07
C ALA A 130 -14.89 0.13 -7.36
N GLN A 131 -16.10 0.68 -7.36
CA GLN A 131 -16.69 1.36 -8.51
C GLN A 131 -17.17 2.75 -8.13
N TYR A 132 -16.94 3.70 -9.02
CA TYR A 132 -17.49 5.04 -8.98
C TYR A 132 -18.39 5.24 -10.20
N LEU A 133 -19.60 5.74 -9.98
CA LEU A 133 -20.53 6.15 -11.03
C LEU A 133 -20.88 7.62 -10.84
N ALA A 134 -20.79 8.41 -11.92
CA ALA A 134 -21.12 9.81 -11.86
C ALA A 134 -22.63 10.02 -11.61
N PRO A 135 -23.03 11.03 -10.85
CA PRO A 135 -24.41 11.23 -10.41
C PRO A 135 -25.43 11.48 -11.52
N ASN A 136 -25.00 11.81 -12.74
CA ASN A 136 -25.86 12.08 -13.90
C ASN A 136 -25.98 10.91 -14.87
N THR A 137 -25.35 9.79 -14.61
CA THR A 137 -25.59 8.57 -15.39
C THR A 137 -26.89 7.92 -14.93
N ALA A 138 -27.61 7.25 -15.83
CA ALA A 138 -28.93 6.62 -15.58
C ALA A 138 -28.93 5.58 -14.45
N TYR A 139 -27.79 5.28 -13.88
CA TYR A 139 -27.58 4.50 -12.66
C TYR A 139 -27.41 5.47 -11.49
N ASN A 140 -28.50 5.66 -10.80
CA ASN A 140 -28.70 6.63 -9.74
C ASN A 140 -27.94 6.25 -8.46
N SER A 141 -26.65 6.55 -8.36
CA SER A 141 -26.03 6.82 -7.06
C SER A 141 -24.55 7.25 -7.17
N SER A 142 -24.26 8.40 -6.62
CA SER A 142 -22.93 8.89 -6.28
C SER A 142 -22.26 8.05 -5.14
N CYS A 143 -22.22 6.74 -5.29
CA CYS A 143 -21.64 5.85 -4.29
C CYS A 143 -20.52 5.03 -4.89
N LEU A 144 -19.39 5.01 -4.19
CA LEU A 144 -18.41 3.97 -4.34
C LEU A 144 -19.04 2.69 -3.80
N LEU A 145 -19.38 1.76 -4.69
CA LEU A 145 -19.96 0.47 -4.33
C LEU A 145 -18.84 -0.55 -4.20
N TYR A 146 -18.81 -1.24 -3.09
CA TYR A 146 -18.04 -2.47 -2.92
C TYR A 146 -18.84 -3.65 -3.46
N THR A 147 -18.19 -4.46 -4.28
CA THR A 147 -18.64 -5.83 -4.56
C THR A 147 -17.50 -6.77 -4.20
N SER A 148 -17.71 -7.58 -3.21
CA SER A 148 -16.87 -8.72 -2.85
C SER A 148 -17.32 -9.95 -3.62
#